data_d79d281380d74ee9544d4f0f87c4695c
#
_entry.id   d79d281380d74ee9544d4f0f87c4695c
#
_cell.length_a   1.000
_cell.length_b   1.000
_cell.length_c   1.000
_cell.angle_alpha   90.00
_cell.angle_beta   90.00
_cell.angle_gamma   90.00
#
_symmetry.space_group_name_H-M   'P 1'
#
loop_
_entity.id
_entity.type
_entity.pdbx_description
1 polymer ?
#
loop_
_entity_poly.entity_id
_entity_poly.type
_entity_poly.pdbx_seq_one_letter_code
_entity_poly.pdbx_strand_id
1 'polypeptide(L)'
;MFDLVSDHFDVEIKHNSDLKQIKEEFLTKHKIENESKTTGMLVYDLFEKYIEDNIVNPTFVTDYPKEASPFARESKEKNGVTERFELFAFGSELANGFSELIDPVDQEARLKEQAQKKAQGDEEAHVEDRDYIEALEYGLP
;
A
#
# COMPACT_ATOMS: atom_id res chain seq x y z
N MET A 1 8.90 -3.26 0.05
CA MET A 1 7.96 -3.65 -1.02
C MET A 1 8.41 -3.21 -2.42
N PHE A 2 8.70 -1.93 -2.67
CA PHE A 2 9.11 -1.45 -4.01
C PHE A 2 10.29 -2.19 -4.60
N ASP A 3 11.37 -2.39 -3.83
CA ASP A 3 12.55 -3.11 -4.28
C ASP A 3 12.22 -4.58 -4.61
N LEU A 4 11.38 -5.21 -3.81
CA LEU A 4 10.97 -6.60 -4.01
C LEU A 4 10.21 -6.79 -5.34
N VAL A 5 9.30 -5.87 -5.67
CA VAL A 5 8.58 -5.89 -6.95
C VAL A 5 9.51 -5.53 -8.11
N SER A 6 10.39 -4.54 -7.92
CA SER A 6 11.38 -4.14 -8.92
C SER A 6 12.31 -5.31 -9.30
N ASP A 7 12.83 -6.01 -8.29
CA ASP A 7 13.73 -7.17 -8.49
C ASP A 7 13.01 -8.35 -9.16
N HIS A 8 11.76 -8.61 -8.75
CA HIS A 8 10.97 -9.71 -9.30
C HIS A 8 10.69 -9.56 -10.80
N PHE A 9 10.41 -8.33 -11.24
CA PHE A 9 10.03 -8.04 -12.63
C PHE A 9 11.17 -7.45 -13.48
N ASP A 10 12.35 -7.20 -12.91
CA ASP A 10 13.45 -6.48 -13.59
C ASP A 10 12.97 -5.13 -14.17
N VAL A 11 12.22 -4.36 -13.35
CA VAL A 11 11.68 -3.04 -13.68
C VAL A 11 11.94 -2.10 -12.51
N GLU A 12 12.71 -1.03 -12.70
CA GLU A 12 12.99 -0.06 -11.64
C GLU A 12 11.74 0.76 -11.29
N ILE A 13 11.21 0.58 -10.08
CA ILE A 13 10.03 1.28 -9.60
C ILE A 13 10.35 1.99 -8.29
N LYS A 14 10.07 3.28 -8.24
CA LYS A 14 10.10 4.11 -7.02
C LYS A 14 8.72 4.73 -6.80
N HIS A 15 8.42 5.15 -5.57
CA HIS A 15 7.11 5.74 -5.24
C HIS A 15 6.77 6.96 -6.13
N ASN A 16 7.77 7.70 -6.60
CA ASN A 16 7.62 8.87 -7.48
C ASN A 16 7.84 8.57 -8.98
N SER A 17 7.93 7.29 -9.36
CA SER A 17 8.03 6.91 -10.78
C SER A 17 6.76 7.31 -11.55
N ASP A 18 6.92 7.65 -12.83
CA ASP A 18 5.80 7.95 -13.70
C ASP A 18 4.95 6.69 -13.95
N LEU A 19 3.72 6.70 -13.44
CA LEU A 19 2.80 5.57 -13.51
C LEU A 19 2.55 5.09 -14.96
N LYS A 20 2.42 6.03 -15.89
CA LYS A 20 2.14 5.70 -17.29
C LYS A 20 3.32 4.97 -17.92
N GLN A 21 4.53 5.47 -17.68
CA GLN A 21 5.76 4.83 -18.16
C GLN A 21 5.91 3.42 -17.59
N ILE A 22 5.71 3.25 -16.29
CA ILE A 22 5.79 1.93 -15.63
C ILE A 22 4.75 0.97 -16.21
N LYS A 23 3.51 1.40 -16.39
CA LYS A 23 2.47 0.56 -17.00
C LYS A 23 2.81 0.14 -18.43
N GLU A 24 3.35 1.05 -19.24
CA GLU A 24 3.81 0.73 -20.61
C GLU A 24 4.96 -0.29 -20.60
N GLU A 25 5.87 -0.19 -19.63
CA GLU A 25 6.96 -1.13 -19.46
C GLU A 25 6.45 -2.53 -19.06
N PHE A 26 5.53 -2.62 -18.10
CA PHE A 26 4.88 -3.88 -17.70
C PHE A 26 4.10 -4.52 -18.84
N LEU A 27 3.35 -3.73 -19.59
CA LEU A 27 2.63 -4.23 -20.77
C LEU A 27 3.59 -4.78 -21.84
N THR A 28 4.70 -4.06 -22.07
CA THR A 28 5.66 -4.41 -23.13
C THR A 28 6.49 -5.63 -22.75
N LYS A 29 7.09 -5.64 -21.55
CA LYS A 29 8.02 -6.69 -21.09
C LYS A 29 7.28 -7.94 -20.61
N HIS A 30 6.19 -7.78 -19.84
CA HIS A 30 5.55 -8.86 -19.11
C HIS A 30 4.14 -9.20 -19.60
N LYS A 31 3.56 -8.40 -20.52
CA LYS A 31 2.17 -8.53 -20.99
C LYS A 31 1.15 -8.39 -19.84
N ILE A 32 1.51 -7.60 -18.82
CA ILE A 32 0.66 -7.31 -17.66
C ILE A 32 -0.04 -5.97 -17.89
N GLU A 33 -1.37 -6.00 -17.88
CA GLU A 33 -2.22 -4.82 -17.80
C GLU A 33 -2.66 -4.62 -16.35
N ASN A 34 -2.70 -3.37 -15.89
CA ASN A 34 -3.13 -3.02 -14.55
C ASN A 34 -3.90 -1.69 -14.57
N GLU A 35 -4.99 -1.63 -13.81
CA GLU A 35 -5.89 -0.48 -13.75
C GLU A 35 -5.59 0.48 -12.60
N SER A 36 -4.58 0.18 -11.76
CA SER A 36 -4.20 1.01 -10.60
C SER A 36 -4.04 2.48 -10.98
N LYS A 37 -4.50 3.36 -10.11
CA LYS A 37 -4.49 4.82 -10.34
C LYS A 37 -3.22 5.51 -9.84
N THR A 38 -2.42 4.84 -9.03
CA THR A 38 -1.16 5.35 -8.48
C THR A 38 -0.05 4.31 -8.61
N THR A 39 1.21 4.75 -8.56
CA THR A 39 2.36 3.85 -8.59
C THR A 39 2.41 2.97 -7.35
N GLY A 40 2.00 3.49 -6.19
CA GLY A 40 1.91 2.71 -4.96
C GLY A 40 0.92 1.56 -5.07
N MET A 41 -0.31 1.82 -5.55
CA MET A 41 -1.31 0.76 -5.76
C MET A 41 -0.86 -0.25 -6.83
N LEU A 42 -0.20 0.19 -7.89
CA LEU A 42 0.37 -0.74 -8.87
C LEU A 42 1.36 -1.71 -8.24
N VAL A 43 2.27 -1.21 -7.40
CA VAL A 43 3.25 -2.04 -6.69
C VAL A 43 2.56 -3.01 -5.73
N TYR A 44 1.54 -2.55 -5.00
CA TYR A 44 0.76 -3.38 -4.09
C TYR A 44 0.04 -4.51 -4.83
N ASP A 45 -0.71 -4.21 -5.90
CA ASP A 45 -1.42 -5.20 -6.72
C ASP A 45 -0.47 -6.24 -7.34
N LEU A 46 0.72 -5.81 -7.79
CA LEU A 46 1.71 -6.72 -8.35
C LEU A 46 2.32 -7.62 -7.28
N PHE A 47 2.54 -7.10 -6.08
CA PHE A 47 3.02 -7.88 -4.94
C PHE A 47 2.01 -8.97 -4.57
N GLU A 48 0.76 -8.61 -4.31
CA GLU A 48 -0.30 -9.56 -3.95
C GLU A 48 -0.46 -10.66 -5.02
N LYS A 49 -0.53 -10.25 -6.28
CA LYS A 49 -0.87 -11.18 -7.36
C LYS A 49 0.26 -12.14 -7.75
N TYR A 50 1.52 -11.73 -7.63
CA TYR A 50 2.63 -12.48 -8.24
C TYR A 50 3.72 -12.91 -7.25
N ILE A 51 3.79 -12.30 -6.06
CA ILE A 51 4.93 -12.49 -5.16
C ILE A 51 4.51 -13.12 -3.85
N GLU A 52 3.44 -12.66 -3.23
CA GLU A 52 3.01 -13.01 -1.88
C GLU A 52 2.94 -14.53 -1.67
N ASP A 53 2.19 -15.25 -2.48
CA ASP A 53 2.00 -16.70 -2.38
C ASP A 53 3.31 -17.50 -2.58
N ASN A 54 4.34 -16.88 -3.12
CA ASN A 54 5.63 -17.50 -3.40
C ASN A 54 6.67 -17.29 -2.27
N ILE A 55 6.32 -16.57 -1.22
CA ILE A 55 7.19 -16.34 -0.06
C ILE A 55 7.16 -17.57 0.86
N VAL A 56 8.10 -18.47 0.69
CA VAL A 56 8.17 -19.73 1.47
C VAL A 56 8.88 -19.54 2.81
N ASN A 57 10.02 -18.84 2.81
CA ASN A 57 10.81 -18.62 4.02
C ASN A 57 10.22 -17.47 4.84
N PRO A 58 10.36 -17.48 6.19
CA PRO A 58 9.95 -16.35 7.01
C PRO A 58 10.58 -15.04 6.54
N THR A 59 9.75 -14.12 6.07
CA THR A 59 10.18 -12.87 5.42
C THR A 59 9.35 -11.71 5.91
N PHE A 60 9.99 -10.66 6.41
CA PHE A 60 9.33 -9.39 6.67
C PHE A 60 9.28 -8.55 5.39
N VAL A 61 8.09 -8.22 4.96
CA VAL A 61 7.87 -7.22 3.89
C VAL A 61 7.57 -5.88 4.55
N THR A 62 8.29 -4.85 4.16
CA THR A 62 8.22 -3.50 4.74
C THR A 62 8.00 -2.46 3.64
N ASP A 63 7.90 -1.19 4.03
CA ASP A 63 7.73 -0.06 3.09
C ASP A 63 6.49 -0.22 2.20
N TYR A 64 5.35 -0.45 2.85
CA TYR A 64 4.06 -0.51 2.17
C TYR A 64 3.67 0.86 1.62
N PRO A 65 3.10 0.93 0.41
CA PRO A 65 2.61 2.18 -0.13
C PRO A 65 1.56 2.83 0.78
N LYS A 66 1.62 4.14 0.90
CA LYS A 66 0.67 4.91 1.72
C LYS A 66 -0.78 4.69 1.29
N GLU A 67 -1.01 4.55 -0.01
CA GLU A 67 -2.33 4.34 -0.62
C GLU A 67 -2.96 2.99 -0.27
N ALA A 68 -2.12 1.99 0.08
CA ALA A 68 -2.54 0.66 0.52
C ALA A 68 -2.58 0.52 2.05
N SER A 69 -2.27 1.59 2.80
CA SER A 69 -2.12 1.54 4.26
C SER A 69 -2.74 2.77 4.93
N PRO A 70 -4.09 2.94 4.86
CA PRO A 70 -4.76 4.18 5.25
C PRO A 70 -4.63 4.55 6.73
N PHE A 71 -4.38 3.59 7.62
CA PHE A 71 -4.24 3.81 9.06
C PHE A 71 -2.79 3.87 9.55
N ALA A 72 -1.84 3.51 8.69
CA ALA A 72 -0.44 3.48 9.05
C ALA A 72 0.23 4.84 8.85
N ARG A 73 1.07 5.22 9.81
CA ARG A 73 1.85 6.46 9.74
C ARG A 73 2.84 6.43 8.58
N GLU A 74 2.92 7.53 7.82
CA GLU A 74 3.93 7.68 6.78
C GLU A 74 5.34 7.73 7.38
N SER A 75 6.29 7.08 6.72
CA SER A 75 7.69 7.08 7.14
C SER A 75 8.28 8.48 7.06
N LYS A 76 9.03 8.86 8.09
CA LYS A 76 9.78 10.14 8.11
C LYS A 76 11.03 10.11 7.25
N GLU A 77 11.52 8.91 6.92
CA GLU A 77 12.76 8.71 6.18
C GLU A 77 12.51 8.49 4.69
N LYS A 78 11.35 7.92 4.33
CA LYS A 78 11.00 7.53 2.97
C LYS A 78 9.60 8.04 2.61
N ASN A 79 9.51 9.00 1.69
CA ASN A 79 8.23 9.53 1.23
C ASN A 79 7.38 8.48 0.51
N GLY A 80 6.07 8.53 0.70
CA GLY A 80 5.10 7.69 -0.02
C GLY A 80 5.00 6.25 0.48
N VAL A 81 5.73 5.90 1.55
CA VAL A 81 5.63 4.59 2.19
C VAL A 81 5.31 4.75 3.68
N THR A 82 4.74 3.71 4.26
CA THR A 82 4.32 3.70 5.66
C THR A 82 5.25 2.88 6.55
N GLU A 83 5.24 3.17 7.84
CA GLU A 83 5.87 2.38 8.90
C GLU A 83 5.00 1.15 9.18
N ARG A 84 4.89 0.23 8.21
CA ARG A 84 4.14 -1.02 8.26
C ARG A 84 5.03 -2.18 7.88
N PHE A 85 4.81 -3.30 8.49
CA PHE A 85 5.38 -4.59 8.08
C PHE A 85 4.30 -5.67 8.04
N GLU A 86 4.52 -6.66 7.21
CA GLU A 86 3.85 -7.95 7.29
C GLU A 86 4.90 -9.05 7.29
N LEU A 87 4.62 -10.11 8.06
CA LEU A 87 5.44 -11.32 8.10
C LEU A 87 4.77 -12.40 7.28
N PHE A 88 5.44 -12.86 6.27
CA PHE A 88 5.02 -13.99 5.44
C PHE A 88 5.87 -15.21 5.71
N ALA A 89 5.26 -16.39 5.64
CA ALA A 89 5.93 -17.65 5.50
C ALA A 89 4.98 -18.71 4.92
N PHE A 90 5.54 -19.64 4.16
CA PHE A 90 4.77 -20.74 3.55
C PHE A 90 3.63 -20.29 2.64
N GLY A 91 3.79 -19.16 1.96
CA GLY A 91 2.77 -18.56 1.10
C GLY A 91 1.58 -17.97 1.88
N SER A 92 1.78 -17.55 3.12
CA SER A 92 0.71 -16.99 3.95
C SER A 92 1.23 -15.84 4.81
N GLU A 93 0.38 -14.82 5.00
CA GLU A 93 0.58 -13.78 6.00
C GLU A 93 0.40 -14.37 7.40
N LEU A 94 1.40 -14.20 8.26
CA LEU A 94 1.39 -14.66 9.65
C LEU A 94 1.19 -13.53 10.66
N ALA A 95 1.63 -12.32 10.34
CA ALA A 95 1.49 -11.16 11.21
C ALA A 95 1.53 -9.86 10.39
N ASN A 96 0.84 -8.84 10.90
CA ASN A 96 0.82 -7.49 10.36
C ASN A 96 0.96 -6.50 11.52
N GLY A 97 1.74 -5.45 11.31
CA GLY A 97 1.91 -4.41 12.32
C GLY A 97 2.36 -3.09 11.70
N PHE A 98 1.94 -2.00 12.32
CA PHE A 98 2.30 -0.66 11.85
C PHE A 98 2.31 0.36 12.98
N SER A 99 3.02 1.46 12.77
CA SER A 99 2.90 2.65 13.59
C SER A 99 1.58 3.36 13.25
N GLU A 100 0.76 3.61 14.26
CA GLU A 100 -0.54 4.23 14.09
C GLU A 100 -0.43 5.65 13.53
N LEU A 101 -1.31 6.01 12.60
CA LEU A 101 -1.50 7.37 12.17
C LEU A 101 -2.33 8.11 13.24
N ILE A 102 -1.70 9.03 13.94
CA ILE A 102 -2.33 9.78 15.05
C ILE A 102 -2.74 11.21 14.69
N ASP A 103 -2.44 11.67 13.48
CA ASP A 103 -2.84 12.98 12.98
C ASP A 103 -4.29 12.92 12.45
N PRO A 104 -5.27 13.56 13.12
CA PRO A 104 -6.67 13.49 12.71
C PRO A 104 -6.91 14.14 11.34
N VAL A 105 -6.12 15.15 10.97
CA VAL A 105 -6.28 15.86 9.69
C VAL A 105 -5.82 14.97 8.52
N ASP A 106 -4.66 14.31 8.64
CA ASP A 106 -4.19 13.35 7.64
C ASP A 106 -5.13 12.13 7.59
N GLN A 107 -5.56 11.63 8.75
CA GLN A 107 -6.47 10.47 8.80
C GLN A 107 -7.82 10.78 8.13
N GLU A 108 -8.41 11.94 8.38
CA GLU A 108 -9.66 12.36 7.74
C GLU A 108 -9.49 12.43 6.21
N ALA A 109 -8.39 12.99 5.73
CA ALA A 109 -8.10 13.08 4.31
C ALA A 109 -8.02 11.69 3.66
N ARG A 110 -7.31 10.75 4.30
CA ARG A 110 -7.20 9.36 3.79
C ARG A 110 -8.53 8.60 3.82
N LEU A 111 -9.34 8.76 4.86
CA LEU A 111 -10.66 8.12 4.90
C LEU A 111 -11.61 8.68 3.85
N LYS A 112 -11.52 9.98 3.51
CA LYS A 112 -12.27 10.56 2.39
C LYS A 112 -11.85 9.95 1.05
N GLU A 113 -10.56 9.72 0.83
CA GLU A 113 -10.06 9.03 -0.37
C GLU A 113 -10.56 7.57 -0.42
N GLN A 114 -10.54 6.86 0.71
CA GLN A 114 -11.08 5.51 0.82
C GLN A 114 -12.58 5.47 0.49
N ALA A 115 -13.38 6.38 1.06
CA ALA A 115 -14.80 6.48 0.79
C ALA A 115 -15.11 6.75 -0.71
N GLN A 116 -14.27 7.54 -1.39
CA GLN A 116 -14.39 7.75 -2.84
C GLN A 116 -14.09 6.47 -3.63
N LYS A 117 -13.07 5.69 -3.26
CA LYS A 117 -12.77 4.39 -3.88
C LYS A 117 -13.94 3.43 -3.68
N LYS A 118 -14.49 3.36 -2.47
CA LYS A 118 -15.66 2.54 -2.16
C LYS A 118 -16.89 2.90 -3.01
N ALA A 119 -17.15 4.19 -3.19
CA ALA A 119 -18.24 4.66 -4.07
C ALA A 119 -18.01 4.31 -5.55
N GLN A 120 -16.78 4.01 -5.95
CA GLN A 120 -16.40 3.56 -7.30
C GLN A 120 -16.40 2.02 -7.45
N GLY A 121 -16.80 1.28 -6.39
CA GLY A 121 -16.94 -0.17 -6.44
C GLY A 121 -15.79 -0.96 -5.78
N ASP A 122 -14.87 -0.30 -5.10
CA ASP A 122 -13.84 -0.95 -4.30
C ASP A 122 -14.49 -1.47 -2.98
N GLU A 123 -14.73 -2.77 -2.90
CA GLU A 123 -15.40 -3.40 -1.75
C GLU A 123 -14.53 -3.40 -0.49
N GLU A 124 -13.21 -3.40 -0.63
CA GLU A 124 -12.25 -3.41 0.48
C GLU A 124 -11.99 -2.02 1.06
N ALA A 125 -12.35 -0.96 0.33
CA ALA A 125 -12.15 0.40 0.78
C ALA A 125 -13.03 0.75 2.01
N HIS A 126 -12.45 1.54 2.91
CA HIS A 126 -13.11 1.96 4.14
C HIS A 126 -14.16 3.06 3.90
N VAL A 127 -15.11 3.16 4.82
CA VAL A 127 -16.07 4.28 4.88
C VAL A 127 -15.47 5.42 5.67
N GLU A 128 -16.02 6.63 5.48
CA GLU A 128 -15.72 7.76 6.35
C GLU A 128 -16.29 7.49 7.75
N ASP A 129 -15.43 7.58 8.77
CA ASP A 129 -15.78 7.37 10.19
C ASP A 129 -15.45 8.63 10.99
N ARG A 130 -16.49 9.41 11.29
CA ARG A 130 -16.33 10.67 12.03
C ARG A 130 -16.08 10.45 13.51
N ASP A 131 -16.65 9.39 14.09
CA ASP A 131 -16.47 9.08 15.51
C ASP A 131 -15.01 8.67 15.76
N TYR A 132 -14.41 7.95 14.81
CA TYR A 132 -12.99 7.62 14.86
C TYR A 132 -12.09 8.88 14.77
N ILE A 133 -12.40 9.80 13.85
CA ILE A 133 -11.66 11.07 13.74
C ILE A 133 -11.79 11.89 15.01
N GLU A 134 -12.99 12.02 15.57
CA GLU A 134 -13.22 12.73 16.85
C GLU A 134 -12.43 12.07 17.98
N ALA A 135 -12.35 10.75 18.04
CA ALA A 135 -11.53 10.05 19.03
C ALA A 135 -10.03 10.37 18.89
N LEU A 136 -9.52 10.47 17.66
CA LEU A 136 -8.14 10.89 17.40
C LEU A 136 -7.84 12.31 17.88
N GLU A 137 -8.80 13.23 17.78
CA GLU A 137 -8.64 14.61 18.27
C GLU A 137 -8.43 14.68 19.78
N TYR A 138 -8.97 13.72 20.54
CA TYR A 138 -8.69 13.59 21.98
C TYR A 138 -7.34 12.94 22.30
N GLY A 139 -6.72 12.34 21.30
CA GLY A 139 -5.44 11.65 21.39
C GLY A 139 -5.57 10.14 21.61
N LEU A 140 -4.61 9.39 21.05
CA LEU A 140 -4.43 7.97 21.38
C LEU A 140 -3.52 7.84 22.61
N PRO A 141 -3.75 6.83 23.48
CA PRO A 141 -2.91 6.56 24.63
C PRO A 141 -1.49 6.16 24.26
#